data_96d51b0b2d0ffe6296ab3589803b0216
#
_entry.id   96d51b0b2d0ffe6296ab3589803b0216
#
_cell.length_a   1.000
_cell.length_b   1.000
_cell.length_c   1.000
_cell.angle_alpha   90.00
_cell.angle_beta   90.00
_cell.angle_gamma   90.00
#
_symmetry.space_group_name_H-M   'P 1'
#
loop_
_entity.id
_entity.type
_entity.pdbx_description
1 polymer ?
#
loop_
_entity_poly.entity_id
_entity_poly.type
_entity_poly.pdbx_seq_one_letter_code
_entity_poly.pdbx_strand_id
1 'polypeptide(L)'
;MTTQTKELKMKLKTLALLCSSAICSVAFAGNVEIYGAVDEYVAVNATGGEWKTAIKSGGLSASHWGLKGTEDLGNGVEVFFNLDNAFLADNGSATFGNDGKAFSREANVGVRGKYGQLSFGRQYTPHFLVFAMFDPTELSLGSSDSPYFFPGSAAVTGQDGNLVRADNSLMYVLPTPFGLTNFFYVALGEHTNAAGTQDSNSKGNIYNYAAKFDHGNFSIMGSYLFRKFSPSGQPESWNNQYLNFAASYDFGFTKPVIQFTKKFSSDEKKSDDFWMAQLGTATPLWGGKWMVSGSYLKNQTQDKADA
;
A
#
# COMPACT_ATOMS: atom_id res chain seq x y z
N MET A 1 -5.11 -40.79 9.37
CA MET A 1 -4.70 -39.93 8.24
C MET A 1 -4.68 -40.80 7.00
N THR A 2 -5.68 -40.69 6.15
CA THR A 2 -5.95 -41.60 5.04
C THR A 2 -4.92 -41.48 3.92
N THR A 3 -4.68 -42.55 3.18
CA THR A 3 -3.73 -42.67 2.07
C THR A 3 -3.95 -41.54 1.03
N GLN A 4 -5.20 -41.13 0.76
CA GLN A 4 -5.56 -40.01 -0.12
C GLN A 4 -4.99 -38.68 0.33
N THR A 5 -4.95 -38.39 1.64
CA THR A 5 -4.42 -37.14 2.17
C THR A 5 -2.91 -37.05 2.01
N LYS A 6 -2.20 -38.20 2.10
CA LYS A 6 -0.75 -38.28 1.82
C LYS A 6 -0.43 -38.09 0.34
N GLU A 7 -1.21 -38.68 -0.55
CA GLU A 7 -1.03 -38.51 -2.01
C GLU A 7 -1.29 -37.05 -2.45
N LEU A 8 -2.31 -36.42 -1.90
CA LEU A 8 -2.63 -35.01 -2.24
C LEU A 8 -1.51 -34.06 -1.76
N LYS A 9 -0.99 -34.27 -0.55
CA LYS A 9 0.15 -33.50 -0.03
C LYS A 9 1.43 -33.73 -0.82
N MET A 10 1.64 -34.93 -1.33
CA MET A 10 2.80 -35.26 -2.16
C MET A 10 2.69 -34.62 -3.54
N LYS A 11 1.50 -34.63 -4.16
CA LYS A 11 1.24 -33.96 -5.44
C LYS A 11 1.37 -32.44 -5.33
N LEU A 12 0.93 -31.82 -4.23
CA LEU A 12 1.13 -30.38 -3.98
C LEU A 12 2.61 -30.02 -3.79
N LYS A 13 3.38 -30.84 -3.06
CA LYS A 13 4.82 -30.63 -2.90
C LYS A 13 5.58 -30.77 -4.22
N THR A 14 5.19 -31.73 -5.05
CA THR A 14 5.79 -31.94 -6.37
C THR A 14 5.42 -30.81 -7.32
N LEU A 15 4.21 -30.29 -7.26
CA LEU A 15 3.78 -29.12 -8.06
C LEU A 15 4.54 -27.85 -7.62
N ALA A 16 4.71 -27.63 -6.31
CA ALA A 16 5.50 -26.51 -5.78
C ALA A 16 6.98 -26.61 -6.17
N LEU A 17 7.55 -27.83 -6.19
CA LEU A 17 8.93 -28.06 -6.61
C LEU A 17 9.12 -27.88 -8.12
N LEU A 18 8.12 -28.27 -8.93
CA LEU A 18 8.12 -28.05 -10.38
C LEU A 18 7.97 -26.56 -10.74
N CYS A 19 7.18 -25.81 -9.98
CA CYS A 19 7.10 -24.35 -10.15
C CYS A 19 8.41 -23.64 -9.77
N SER A 20 9.15 -24.16 -8.78
CA SER A 20 10.43 -23.57 -8.37
C SER A 20 11.61 -23.94 -9.28
N SER A 21 11.55 -25.08 -9.98
CA SER A 21 12.62 -25.53 -10.90
C SER A 21 12.50 -25.00 -12.33
N ALA A 22 11.31 -24.54 -12.75
CA ALA A 22 11.07 -24.00 -14.08
C ALA A 22 11.63 -22.58 -14.26
N ILE A 23 12.09 -21.90 -13.21
CA ILE A 23 12.60 -20.51 -13.24
C ILE A 23 14.14 -20.46 -13.36
N CYS A 24 14.84 -21.59 -13.37
CA CYS A 24 16.30 -21.65 -13.54
C CYS A 24 16.80 -21.85 -14.97
N SER A 25 16.06 -21.45 -15.99
CA SER A 25 16.66 -21.16 -17.28
C SER A 25 17.36 -19.82 -17.18
N VAL A 26 18.61 -19.73 -17.61
CA VAL A 26 19.41 -18.50 -17.68
C VAL A 26 18.52 -17.41 -18.31
N ALA A 27 17.88 -16.61 -17.46
CA ALA A 27 17.14 -15.46 -17.93
C ALA A 27 18.21 -14.44 -18.37
N PHE A 28 18.37 -14.26 -19.65
CA PHE A 28 18.88 -13.00 -20.14
C PHE A 28 17.83 -11.98 -19.71
N ALA A 29 18.09 -11.27 -18.62
CA ALA A 29 17.23 -10.18 -18.20
C ALA A 29 17.09 -9.22 -19.38
N GLY A 30 15.93 -9.20 -20.02
CA GLY A 30 15.71 -8.42 -21.23
C GLY A 30 16.03 -6.94 -21.01
N ASN A 31 15.56 -6.33 -19.93
CA ASN A 31 15.94 -4.97 -19.53
C ASN A 31 15.87 -4.84 -18.01
N VAL A 32 17.02 -4.57 -17.38
CA VAL A 32 17.07 -4.15 -15.97
C VAL A 32 17.35 -2.66 -15.94
N GLU A 33 16.49 -1.92 -15.27
CA GLU A 33 16.57 -0.47 -15.10
C GLU A 33 16.84 -0.13 -13.65
N ILE A 34 17.79 0.78 -13.41
CA ILE A 34 17.97 1.44 -12.12
C ILE A 34 17.13 2.72 -12.18
N TYR A 35 16.29 2.95 -11.19
CA TYR A 35 15.42 4.12 -11.12
C TYR A 35 15.41 4.70 -9.70
N GLY A 36 14.87 5.89 -9.55
CA GLY A 36 14.72 6.51 -8.25
C GLY A 36 14.49 8.01 -8.31
N ALA A 37 14.38 8.61 -7.15
CA ALA A 37 14.28 10.05 -6.95
C ALA A 37 15.03 10.45 -5.69
N VAL A 38 15.62 11.62 -5.71
CA VAL A 38 16.20 12.31 -4.54
C VAL A 38 15.41 13.60 -4.37
N ASP A 39 14.77 13.76 -3.23
CA ASP A 39 13.93 14.92 -2.92
C ASP A 39 14.30 15.45 -1.53
N GLU A 40 14.68 16.72 -1.50
CA GLU A 40 14.98 17.45 -0.26
C GLU A 40 14.28 18.81 -0.27
N TYR A 41 13.89 19.27 0.90
CA TYR A 41 13.27 20.57 1.07
C TYR A 41 13.69 21.25 2.36
N VAL A 42 13.58 22.58 2.38
CA VAL A 42 13.75 23.38 3.60
C VAL A 42 12.40 23.53 4.28
N ALA A 43 12.29 22.97 5.48
CA ALA A 43 11.11 23.12 6.33
C ALA A 43 11.34 24.30 7.28
N VAL A 44 10.36 25.21 7.34
CA VAL A 44 10.33 26.29 8.33
C VAL A 44 9.01 26.18 9.08
N ASN A 45 9.08 25.79 10.33
CA ASN A 45 7.91 25.55 11.18
C ASN A 45 7.91 26.48 12.38
N ALA A 46 6.74 27.02 12.72
CA ALA A 46 6.52 27.78 13.95
C ALA A 46 5.71 26.92 14.93
N THR A 47 6.28 26.57 16.07
CA THR A 47 5.59 25.81 17.12
C THR A 47 5.86 26.47 18.47
N GLY A 48 4.80 26.84 19.19
CA GLY A 48 4.91 27.48 20.49
C GLY A 48 5.58 28.85 20.46
N GLY A 49 5.52 29.56 19.34
CA GLY A 49 6.14 30.89 19.15
C GLY A 49 7.61 30.84 18.71
N GLU A 50 8.20 29.65 18.60
CA GLU A 50 9.58 29.47 18.11
C GLU A 50 9.60 29.03 16.64
N TRP A 51 10.49 29.65 15.85
CA TRP A 51 10.75 29.25 14.47
C TRP A 51 11.86 28.20 14.43
N LYS A 52 11.59 27.08 13.77
CA LYS A 52 12.56 26.00 13.56
C LYS A 52 12.74 25.77 12.08
N THR A 53 13.98 25.78 11.64
CA THR A 53 14.37 25.49 10.25
C THR A 53 15.11 24.16 10.21
N ALA A 54 14.77 23.32 9.24
CA ALA A 54 15.42 22.04 9.00
C ALA A 54 15.47 21.74 7.49
N ILE A 55 16.51 21.03 7.07
CA ILE A 55 16.52 20.34 5.77
C ILE A 55 15.91 18.96 6.01
N LYS A 56 14.98 18.55 5.16
CA LYS A 56 14.28 17.27 5.28
C LYS A 56 14.17 16.57 3.93
N SER A 57 14.19 15.25 3.98
CA SER A 57 13.96 14.42 2.81
C SER A 57 12.48 14.26 2.52
N GLY A 58 12.10 14.25 1.23
CA GLY A 58 10.79 13.84 0.76
C GLY A 58 9.73 14.94 0.77
N GLY A 59 10.03 16.12 0.26
CA GLY A 59 9.06 17.23 0.18
C GLY A 59 7.90 16.93 -0.76
N LEU A 60 8.18 16.60 -1.99
CA LEU A 60 7.19 16.24 -3.01
C LEU A 60 7.05 14.73 -3.16
N SER A 61 8.14 13.97 -3.03
CA SER A 61 8.17 12.53 -3.16
C SER A 61 9.17 11.93 -2.18
N ALA A 62 8.89 10.76 -1.65
CA ALA A 62 9.89 10.06 -0.84
C ALA A 62 11.16 9.79 -1.64
N SER A 63 12.34 10.13 -1.11
CA SER A 63 13.60 9.74 -1.72
C SER A 63 13.73 8.22 -1.73
N HIS A 64 14.03 7.65 -2.90
CA HIS A 64 14.10 6.21 -3.09
C HIS A 64 14.98 5.83 -4.27
N TRP A 65 15.42 4.59 -4.30
CA TRP A 65 16.07 3.98 -5.45
C TRP A 65 15.63 2.53 -5.60
N GLY A 66 15.66 2.01 -6.81
CA GLY A 66 15.21 0.65 -7.07
C GLY A 66 15.77 0.05 -8.34
N LEU A 67 15.51 -1.22 -8.48
CA LEU A 67 15.77 -2.04 -9.66
C LEU A 67 14.45 -2.61 -10.14
N LYS A 68 14.15 -2.48 -11.41
CA LYS A 68 13.01 -3.15 -12.05
C LYS A 68 13.46 -3.82 -13.33
N GLY A 69 12.79 -4.87 -13.72
CA GLY A 69 13.10 -5.56 -14.95
C GLY A 69 11.91 -6.31 -15.51
N THR A 70 11.95 -6.56 -16.81
CA THR A 70 10.95 -7.34 -17.51
C THR A 70 11.60 -8.32 -18.46
N GLU A 71 10.98 -9.49 -18.64
CA GLU A 71 11.35 -10.50 -19.61
C GLU A 71 10.10 -10.89 -20.40
N ASP A 72 10.16 -10.77 -21.72
CA ASP A 72 9.11 -11.21 -22.64
C ASP A 72 9.20 -12.72 -22.85
N LEU A 73 8.18 -13.45 -22.43
CA LEU A 73 8.08 -14.90 -22.64
C LEU A 73 7.40 -15.27 -23.98
N GLY A 74 7.09 -14.28 -24.79
CA GLY A 74 6.33 -14.45 -26.01
C GLY A 74 4.81 -14.51 -25.81
N ASN A 75 4.08 -14.43 -26.92
CA ASN A 75 2.60 -14.44 -26.93
C ASN A 75 1.94 -13.35 -26.07
N GLY A 76 2.64 -12.23 -25.81
CA GLY A 76 2.16 -11.13 -24.97
C GLY A 76 2.13 -11.46 -23.47
N VAL A 77 2.98 -12.37 -23.02
CA VAL A 77 3.19 -12.71 -21.62
C VAL A 77 4.57 -12.21 -21.21
N GLU A 78 4.63 -11.42 -20.14
CA GLU A 78 5.86 -10.90 -19.56
C GLU A 78 5.98 -11.32 -18.09
N VAL A 79 7.20 -11.64 -17.66
CA VAL A 79 7.59 -11.69 -16.24
C VAL A 79 8.22 -10.36 -15.89
N PHE A 80 7.96 -9.88 -14.68
CA PHE A 80 8.58 -8.65 -14.17
C PHE A 80 8.99 -8.81 -12.72
N PHE A 81 9.93 -7.96 -12.29
CA PHE A 81 10.24 -7.76 -10.88
C PHE A 81 10.38 -6.28 -10.56
N ASN A 82 10.18 -5.93 -9.30
CA ASN A 82 10.41 -4.60 -8.75
C ASN A 82 11.01 -4.70 -7.35
N LEU A 83 12.17 -4.05 -7.16
CA LEU A 83 12.88 -3.92 -5.89
C LEU A 83 13.07 -2.44 -5.63
N ASP A 84 12.46 -1.88 -4.58
CA ASP A 84 12.45 -0.44 -4.29
C ASP A 84 12.75 -0.19 -2.81
N ASN A 85 13.71 0.69 -2.54
CA ASN A 85 14.15 1.08 -1.21
C ASN A 85 14.02 2.58 -0.99
N ALA A 86 13.37 2.99 0.11
CA ALA A 86 13.35 4.38 0.54
C ALA A 86 14.59 4.71 1.39
N PHE A 87 15.04 5.95 1.30
CA PHE A 87 16.09 6.49 2.15
C PHE A 87 15.79 7.95 2.52
N LEU A 88 16.48 8.47 3.53
CA LEU A 88 16.44 9.87 3.90
C LEU A 88 17.65 10.56 3.27
N ALA A 89 17.42 11.44 2.31
CA ALA A 89 18.49 12.08 1.56
C ALA A 89 19.26 13.09 2.42
N ASP A 90 18.60 13.72 3.41
CA ASP A 90 19.18 14.69 4.33
C ASP A 90 20.28 14.13 5.26
N ASN A 91 20.30 12.81 5.49
CA ASN A 91 21.26 12.18 6.40
C ASN A 91 21.78 10.81 5.93
N GLY A 92 21.35 10.33 4.78
CA GLY A 92 21.76 9.05 4.21
C GLY A 92 21.20 7.80 4.89
N SER A 93 20.27 7.94 5.82
CA SER A 93 19.68 6.78 6.51
C SER A 93 18.78 5.99 5.56
N ALA A 94 18.95 4.66 5.55
CA ALA A 94 18.08 3.76 4.81
C ALA A 94 16.79 3.53 5.60
N THR A 95 15.93 4.54 5.78
CA THR A 95 14.70 4.33 6.54
C THR A 95 13.56 5.23 6.13
N PHE A 96 12.50 4.61 5.67
CA PHE A 96 11.13 5.01 5.98
C PHE A 96 10.46 3.79 6.62
N GLY A 97 10.48 3.70 7.99
CA GLY A 97 9.84 2.60 8.72
C GLY A 97 10.32 1.23 8.22
N ASN A 98 11.61 1.12 7.92
CA ASN A 98 12.15 -0.13 7.46
C ASN A 98 12.66 -0.92 8.67
N ASP A 99 11.96 -1.84 9.09
CA ASP A 99 12.32 -2.84 10.11
C ASP A 99 13.57 -3.66 9.71
N GLY A 100 14.62 -2.99 9.20
CA GLY A 100 15.83 -3.63 8.67
C GLY A 100 15.71 -4.22 7.26
N LYS A 101 14.67 -3.86 6.49
CA LYS A 101 14.45 -4.38 5.14
C LYS A 101 15.35 -3.69 4.11
N ALA A 102 16.05 -4.48 3.28
CA ALA A 102 16.86 -3.96 2.18
C ALA A 102 16.03 -3.25 1.09
N PHE A 103 14.78 -3.71 0.91
CA PHE A 103 13.81 -3.10 -0.01
C PHE A 103 12.53 -2.78 0.75
N SER A 104 12.51 -1.59 1.36
CA SER A 104 11.44 -1.21 2.27
C SER A 104 10.13 -0.84 1.58
N ARG A 105 10.17 -0.42 0.31
CA ARG A 105 8.99 0.00 -0.45
C ARG A 105 8.34 -1.17 -1.18
N GLU A 106 9.06 -1.82 -2.07
CA GLU A 106 8.58 -2.96 -2.84
C GLU A 106 9.67 -4.01 -3.03
N ALA A 107 9.29 -5.28 -2.97
CA ALA A 107 10.11 -6.43 -3.29
C ALA A 107 9.17 -7.50 -3.85
N ASN A 108 8.91 -7.44 -5.15
CA ASN A 108 7.93 -8.30 -5.78
C ASN A 108 8.38 -8.81 -7.15
N VAL A 109 7.78 -9.92 -7.55
CA VAL A 109 7.90 -10.53 -8.86
C VAL A 109 6.50 -10.89 -9.36
N GLY A 110 6.29 -10.85 -10.65
CA GLY A 110 4.98 -11.18 -11.19
C GLY A 110 5.01 -11.56 -12.66
N VAL A 111 3.84 -11.91 -13.15
CA VAL A 111 3.56 -12.17 -14.56
C VAL A 111 2.38 -11.32 -15.00
N ARG A 112 2.45 -10.76 -16.20
CA ARG A 112 1.35 -10.00 -16.80
C ARG A 112 1.12 -10.39 -18.25
N GLY A 113 -0.11 -10.21 -18.71
CA GLY A 113 -0.54 -10.52 -20.07
C GLY A 113 -1.99 -10.12 -20.30
N LYS A 114 -2.59 -10.64 -21.36
CA LYS A 114 -3.97 -10.30 -21.74
C LYS A 114 -5.04 -10.58 -20.68
N TYR A 115 -4.75 -11.44 -19.73
CA TYR A 115 -5.68 -11.81 -18.66
C TYR A 115 -5.46 -11.01 -17.37
N GLY A 116 -4.56 -10.02 -17.38
CA GLY A 116 -4.23 -9.22 -16.23
C GLY A 116 -2.82 -9.46 -15.70
N GLN A 117 -2.60 -9.09 -14.45
CA GLN A 117 -1.30 -9.18 -13.79
C GLN A 117 -1.45 -9.92 -12.47
N LEU A 118 -0.56 -10.87 -12.22
CA LEU A 118 -0.41 -11.56 -10.94
C LEU A 118 0.99 -11.27 -10.38
N SER A 119 1.07 -10.83 -9.13
CA SER A 119 2.33 -10.50 -8.46
C SER A 119 2.40 -11.06 -7.05
N PHE A 120 3.61 -11.32 -6.57
CA PHE A 120 3.93 -11.92 -5.27
C PHE A 120 5.04 -11.14 -4.60
N GLY A 121 4.98 -11.03 -3.27
CA GLY A 121 6.02 -10.41 -2.45
C GLY A 121 5.52 -9.21 -1.67
N ARG A 122 6.44 -8.28 -1.35
CA ARG A 122 6.11 -7.02 -0.69
C ARG A 122 5.67 -5.99 -1.72
N GLN A 123 4.45 -5.50 -1.58
CA GLN A 123 3.86 -4.54 -2.51
C GLN A 123 2.77 -3.70 -1.85
N TYR A 124 2.36 -2.64 -2.53
CA TYR A 124 1.27 -1.77 -2.09
C TYR A 124 -0.05 -2.52 -1.97
N THR A 125 -0.84 -2.18 -0.95
CA THR A 125 -2.21 -2.66 -0.85
C THR A 125 -3.13 -1.89 -1.80
N PRO A 126 -4.17 -2.50 -2.37
CA PRO A 126 -5.17 -1.77 -3.15
C PRO A 126 -5.88 -0.66 -2.33
N HIS A 127 -5.97 -0.81 -1.01
CA HIS A 127 -6.46 0.22 -0.11
C HIS A 127 -5.60 1.50 -0.19
N PHE A 128 -4.27 1.34 -0.14
CA PHE A 128 -3.35 2.46 -0.32
C PHE A 128 -3.45 3.07 -1.72
N LEU A 129 -3.63 2.24 -2.77
CA LEU A 129 -3.71 2.74 -4.14
C LEU A 129 -4.88 3.72 -4.34
N VAL A 130 -5.99 3.59 -3.59
CA VAL A 130 -7.07 4.60 -3.62
C VAL A 130 -6.53 5.96 -3.19
N PHE A 131 -5.76 6.02 -2.09
CA PHE A 131 -5.14 7.28 -1.65
C PHE A 131 -4.11 7.78 -2.66
N ALA A 132 -3.21 6.92 -3.09
CA ALA A 132 -2.12 7.30 -3.98
C ALA A 132 -2.59 7.88 -5.31
N MET A 133 -3.69 7.36 -5.86
CA MET A 133 -4.24 7.78 -7.14
C MET A 133 -5.14 9.03 -7.04
N PHE A 134 -5.66 9.32 -5.85
CA PHE A 134 -6.65 10.37 -5.64
C PHE A 134 -6.22 11.42 -4.61
N ASP A 135 -4.98 11.42 -4.13
CA ASP A 135 -4.48 12.52 -3.29
C ASP A 135 -4.24 13.76 -4.16
N PRO A 136 -4.93 14.88 -3.90
CA PRO A 136 -4.73 16.11 -4.65
C PRO A 136 -3.33 16.71 -4.46
N THR A 137 -2.60 16.32 -3.41
CA THR A 137 -1.22 16.74 -3.14
C THR A 137 -0.18 15.73 -3.63
N GLU A 138 -0.61 14.68 -4.35
CA GLU A 138 0.25 13.66 -4.96
C GLU A 138 1.16 12.95 -3.94
N LEU A 139 0.65 12.74 -2.72
CA LEU A 139 1.38 12.16 -1.58
C LEU A 139 2.61 12.96 -1.14
N SER A 140 2.64 14.25 -1.40
CA SER A 140 3.69 15.15 -0.94
C SER A 140 3.80 15.13 0.59
N LEU A 141 4.93 14.70 1.14
CA LEU A 141 5.13 14.60 2.58
C LEU A 141 5.17 15.96 3.27
N GLY A 142 5.48 17.03 2.52
CA GLY A 142 5.51 18.40 3.04
C GLY A 142 4.15 19.07 3.15
N SER A 143 3.15 18.61 2.40
CA SER A 143 1.82 19.25 2.31
C SER A 143 0.65 18.27 2.28
N SER A 144 0.91 16.97 2.21
CA SER A 144 -0.12 15.94 2.18
C SER A 144 -0.74 15.74 3.56
N ASP A 145 -2.06 15.67 3.62
CA ASP A 145 -2.80 15.13 4.77
C ASP A 145 -2.67 13.60 4.85
N SER A 146 -1.91 13.00 3.93
CA SER A 146 -1.76 11.55 3.79
C SER A 146 -1.32 10.83 5.08
N PRO A 147 -0.49 11.38 5.98
CA PRO A 147 -0.21 10.76 7.27
C PRO A 147 -1.46 10.54 8.12
N TYR A 148 -2.50 11.36 7.92
CA TYR A 148 -3.79 11.24 8.59
C TYR A 148 -4.73 10.29 7.84
N PHE A 149 -4.53 10.10 6.53
CA PHE A 149 -5.34 9.23 5.70
C PHE A 149 -4.91 7.77 5.75
N PHE A 150 -3.70 7.48 6.20
CA PHE A 150 -3.25 6.11 6.39
C PHE A 150 -3.59 5.64 7.79
N PRO A 151 -4.72 4.93 7.98
CA PRO A 151 -4.92 4.17 9.17
C PRO A 151 -3.74 3.20 9.30
N GLY A 152 -2.90 3.41 10.29
CA GLY A 152 -1.67 2.65 10.46
C GLY A 152 -0.40 3.47 10.29
N SER A 153 -0.44 4.74 9.90
CA SER A 153 0.66 5.64 10.26
C SER A 153 0.64 5.85 11.77
N ALA A 154 1.81 5.84 12.40
CA ALA A 154 1.95 6.03 13.85
C ALA A 154 1.27 7.32 14.39
N ALA A 155 0.91 8.25 13.52
CA ALA A 155 0.24 9.49 13.86
C ALA A 155 -1.26 9.33 14.16
N VAL A 156 -1.95 8.34 13.59
CA VAL A 156 -3.41 8.21 13.70
C VAL A 156 -3.84 6.99 14.52
N THR A 157 -3.09 5.92 14.53
CA THR A 157 -3.58 4.68 15.13
C THR A 157 -2.57 3.85 15.87
N GLY A 158 -1.36 4.25 16.08
CA GLY A 158 -0.36 3.57 16.95
C GLY A 158 -0.31 2.03 16.99
N GLN A 159 -1.33 1.32 16.53
CA GLN A 159 -1.51 -0.10 16.76
C GLN A 159 -1.68 -0.97 15.51
N ASP A 160 -2.20 -0.44 14.40
CA ASP A 160 -2.60 -1.31 13.28
C ASP A 160 -1.50 -1.64 12.27
N GLY A 161 -0.31 -1.11 12.46
CA GLY A 161 0.79 -1.28 11.52
C GLY A 161 0.50 -0.62 10.16
N ASN A 162 1.47 -0.67 9.31
CA ASN A 162 1.45 0.00 8.01
C ASN A 162 0.54 -0.74 7.01
N LEU A 163 -0.63 -0.17 6.69
CA LEU A 163 -1.53 -0.69 5.65
C LEU A 163 -1.15 -0.19 4.25
N VAL A 164 -0.10 0.57 4.12
CA VAL A 164 0.42 1.04 2.82
C VAL A 164 0.95 -0.15 2.01
N ARG A 165 1.66 -1.06 2.68
CA ARG A 165 2.29 -2.24 2.08
C ARG A 165 2.13 -3.44 3.00
N ALA A 166 2.12 -4.63 2.42
CA ALA A 166 2.26 -5.85 3.21
C ALA A 166 3.28 -6.79 2.59
N ASP A 167 3.93 -7.56 3.46
CA ASP A 167 4.81 -8.64 3.10
C ASP A 167 3.98 -9.89 2.75
N ASN A 168 4.61 -10.89 2.14
CA ASN A 168 4.00 -12.20 1.87
C ASN A 168 2.66 -12.10 1.15
N SER A 169 2.57 -11.15 0.23
CA SER A 169 1.32 -10.84 -0.44
C SER A 169 1.23 -11.40 -1.86
N LEU A 170 0.00 -11.59 -2.29
CA LEU A 170 -0.39 -11.91 -3.64
C LEU A 170 -1.40 -10.86 -4.10
N MET A 171 -1.20 -10.29 -5.28
CA MET A 171 -2.14 -9.39 -5.92
C MET A 171 -2.46 -9.84 -7.35
N TYR A 172 -3.74 -9.89 -7.67
CA TYR A 172 -4.22 -10.08 -9.03
C TYR A 172 -4.97 -8.84 -9.49
N VAL A 173 -4.48 -8.23 -10.57
CA VAL A 173 -5.09 -7.05 -11.20
C VAL A 173 -5.74 -7.50 -12.50
N LEU A 174 -7.05 -7.35 -12.59
CA LEU A 174 -7.86 -7.73 -13.74
C LEU A 174 -8.46 -6.48 -14.40
N PRO A 175 -7.89 -5.98 -15.49
CA PRO A 175 -8.55 -5.00 -16.33
C PRO A 175 -9.70 -5.67 -17.08
N THR A 176 -10.80 -4.97 -17.19
CA THR A 176 -11.95 -5.44 -17.95
C THR A 176 -12.27 -4.47 -19.09
N PRO A 177 -13.02 -4.88 -20.11
CA PRO A 177 -13.62 -3.93 -21.05
C PRO A 177 -14.38 -2.81 -20.30
N PHE A 178 -14.53 -1.67 -20.92
CA PHE A 178 -15.31 -0.53 -20.40
C PHE A 178 -14.66 0.26 -19.26
N GLY A 179 -13.32 0.13 -19.03
CA GLY A 179 -12.59 0.96 -18.09
C GLY A 179 -12.64 0.52 -16.62
N LEU A 180 -13.21 -0.67 -16.32
CA LEU A 180 -13.21 -1.21 -14.97
C LEU A 180 -11.95 -2.05 -14.75
N THR A 181 -11.21 -1.77 -13.66
CA THR A 181 -10.07 -2.56 -13.18
C THR A 181 -10.34 -3.08 -11.78
N ASN A 182 -10.17 -4.39 -11.60
CA ASN A 182 -10.38 -5.04 -10.31
C ASN A 182 -9.04 -5.44 -9.70
N PHE A 183 -8.92 -5.30 -8.38
CA PHE A 183 -7.74 -5.66 -7.60
C PHE A 183 -8.16 -6.66 -6.52
N PHE A 184 -7.59 -7.84 -6.58
CA PHE A 184 -7.77 -8.89 -5.56
C PHE A 184 -6.43 -9.05 -4.84
N TYR A 185 -6.45 -8.94 -3.52
CA TYR A 185 -5.23 -8.92 -2.73
C TYR A 185 -5.37 -9.76 -1.47
N VAL A 186 -4.35 -10.53 -1.19
CA VAL A 186 -4.20 -11.24 0.09
C VAL A 186 -2.76 -11.10 0.57
N ALA A 187 -2.57 -10.86 1.86
CA ALA A 187 -1.27 -10.97 2.51
C ALA A 187 -1.38 -11.93 3.69
N LEU A 188 -0.38 -12.81 3.82
CA LEU A 188 -0.31 -13.79 4.90
C LEU A 188 0.47 -13.19 6.07
N GLY A 189 -0.14 -13.19 7.25
CA GLY A 189 0.43 -12.56 8.43
C GLY A 189 1.63 -13.30 9.03
N GLU A 190 1.75 -14.61 8.76
CA GLU A 190 2.85 -15.47 9.26
C GLU A 190 3.18 -15.21 10.74
N HIS A 191 2.13 -15.11 11.56
CA HIS A 191 2.28 -14.77 12.97
C HIS A 191 3.11 -15.82 13.68
N THR A 192 4.16 -15.36 14.37
CA THR A 192 5.03 -16.22 15.19
C THR A 192 4.81 -15.94 16.67
N ASN A 193 4.92 -16.98 17.49
CA ASN A 193 4.91 -16.86 18.94
C ASN A 193 6.25 -16.33 19.49
N ALA A 194 6.36 -16.17 20.79
CA ALA A 194 7.58 -15.70 21.45
C ALA A 194 8.80 -16.62 21.25
N ALA A 195 8.58 -17.89 20.87
CA ALA A 195 9.65 -18.84 20.55
C ALA A 195 10.07 -18.79 19.05
N GLY A 196 9.52 -17.87 18.25
CA GLY A 196 9.82 -17.75 16.84
C GLY A 196 9.17 -18.81 15.95
N THR A 197 8.25 -19.60 16.48
CA THR A 197 7.53 -20.63 15.73
C THR A 197 6.19 -20.07 15.24
N GLN A 198 5.85 -20.32 13.98
CA GLN A 198 4.55 -19.93 13.44
C GLN A 198 3.42 -20.65 14.20
N ASP A 199 2.58 -19.89 14.89
CA ASP A 199 1.51 -20.40 15.75
C ASP A 199 0.10 -20.18 15.15
N SER A 200 0.00 -19.44 14.06
CA SER A 200 -1.29 -19.17 13.41
C SER A 200 -1.13 -18.99 11.90
N ASN A 201 -2.08 -19.56 11.16
CA ASN A 201 -2.21 -19.38 9.72
C ASN A 201 -3.19 -18.26 9.33
N SER A 202 -3.74 -17.54 10.29
CA SER A 202 -4.77 -16.52 10.03
C SER A 202 -4.55 -15.19 10.73
N LYS A 203 -3.74 -15.17 11.81
CA LYS A 203 -3.41 -13.93 12.51
C LYS A 203 -2.54 -13.04 11.62
N GLY A 204 -2.88 -11.77 11.55
CA GLY A 204 -2.18 -10.81 10.71
C GLY A 204 -2.57 -10.81 9.22
N ASN A 205 -3.41 -11.76 8.78
CA ASN A 205 -3.83 -11.81 7.38
C ASN A 205 -4.61 -10.56 6.98
N ILE A 206 -4.33 -10.12 5.74
CA ILE A 206 -5.03 -9.02 5.09
C ILE A 206 -5.74 -9.58 3.86
N TYR A 207 -7.01 -9.21 3.70
CA TYR A 207 -7.79 -9.44 2.50
C TYR A 207 -8.29 -8.09 2.01
N ASN A 208 -8.00 -7.76 0.77
CA ASN A 208 -8.40 -6.48 0.22
C ASN A 208 -8.93 -6.65 -1.21
N TYR A 209 -10.10 -6.14 -1.46
CA TYR A 209 -10.64 -5.97 -2.79
C TYR A 209 -10.78 -4.49 -3.10
N ALA A 210 -10.43 -4.10 -4.33
CA ALA A 210 -10.70 -2.76 -4.83
C ALA A 210 -11.16 -2.83 -6.28
N ALA A 211 -11.92 -1.80 -6.68
CA ALA A 211 -12.35 -1.62 -8.05
C ALA A 211 -12.18 -0.16 -8.46
N LYS A 212 -11.56 0.08 -9.61
CA LYS A 212 -11.38 1.39 -10.24
C LYS A 212 -12.14 1.42 -11.56
N PHE A 213 -12.87 2.48 -11.79
CA PHE A 213 -13.55 2.73 -13.05
C PHE A 213 -13.10 4.07 -13.62
N ASP A 214 -12.64 4.05 -14.87
CA ASP A 214 -12.24 5.22 -15.63
C ASP A 214 -13.14 5.37 -16.86
N HIS A 215 -13.69 6.55 -17.07
CA HIS A 215 -14.47 6.89 -18.25
C HIS A 215 -14.25 8.36 -18.67
N GLY A 216 -13.53 8.55 -19.77
CA GLY A 216 -13.12 9.90 -20.19
C GLY A 216 -12.32 10.60 -19.09
N ASN A 217 -12.80 11.74 -18.65
CA ASN A 217 -12.17 12.57 -17.61
C ASN A 217 -12.58 12.18 -16.18
N PHE A 218 -13.50 11.24 -16.03
CA PHE A 218 -14.00 10.77 -14.74
C PHE A 218 -13.26 9.54 -14.27
N SER A 219 -12.83 9.52 -13.02
CA SER A 219 -12.26 8.37 -12.34
C SER A 219 -12.89 8.17 -10.97
N ILE A 220 -13.16 6.94 -10.63
CA ILE A 220 -13.67 6.55 -9.31
C ILE A 220 -13.01 5.25 -8.87
N MET A 221 -12.69 5.14 -7.59
CA MET A 221 -12.14 3.91 -7.02
C MET A 221 -12.71 3.68 -5.63
N GLY A 222 -12.98 2.41 -5.30
CA GLY A 222 -13.37 2.02 -3.97
C GLY A 222 -12.57 0.80 -3.53
N SER A 223 -12.33 0.66 -2.22
CA SER A 223 -11.72 -0.54 -1.65
C SER A 223 -12.35 -0.92 -0.34
N TYR A 224 -12.38 -2.23 -0.09
CA TYR A 224 -12.69 -2.82 1.21
C TYR A 224 -11.54 -3.70 1.64
N LEU A 225 -10.96 -3.40 2.82
CA LEU A 225 -9.88 -4.15 3.41
C LEU A 225 -10.33 -4.73 4.75
N PHE A 226 -10.12 -6.03 4.91
CA PHE A 226 -10.30 -6.76 6.15
C PHE A 226 -8.93 -7.23 6.65
N ARG A 227 -8.63 -6.98 7.92
CA ARG A 227 -7.43 -7.43 8.59
C ARG A 227 -7.74 -8.10 9.91
N LYS A 228 -7.24 -9.30 10.12
CA LYS A 228 -7.22 -9.93 11.43
C LYS A 228 -5.98 -9.43 12.19
N PHE A 229 -6.17 -8.40 12.99
CA PHE A 229 -5.09 -7.83 13.76
C PHE A 229 -4.72 -8.70 14.96
N SER A 230 -3.44 -8.87 15.21
CA SER A 230 -2.91 -9.58 16.38
C SER A 230 -1.58 -8.94 16.76
N PRO A 231 -1.51 -8.20 17.88
CA PRO A 231 -0.25 -7.63 18.35
C PRO A 231 0.76 -8.73 18.66
N SER A 232 2.02 -8.48 18.37
CA SER A 232 3.10 -9.41 18.70
C SER A 232 3.14 -9.67 20.21
N GLY A 233 3.24 -10.95 20.60
CA GLY A 233 3.30 -11.36 22.00
C GLY A 233 1.97 -11.30 22.77
N GLN A 234 0.86 -10.92 22.12
CA GLN A 234 -0.47 -10.91 22.74
C GLN A 234 -1.32 -12.09 22.26
N PRO A 235 -2.05 -12.79 23.14
CA PRO A 235 -2.95 -13.87 22.75
C PRO A 235 -4.21 -13.37 22.04
N GLU A 236 -4.54 -12.10 22.22
CA GLU A 236 -5.75 -11.48 21.73
C GLU A 236 -5.64 -11.11 20.25
N SER A 237 -6.76 -11.22 19.56
CA SER A 237 -6.88 -10.76 18.17
C SER A 237 -8.26 -10.17 17.93
N TRP A 238 -8.34 -9.15 17.09
CA TRP A 238 -9.61 -8.56 16.66
C TRP A 238 -9.59 -8.26 15.16
N ASN A 239 -10.74 -7.97 14.60
CA ASN A 239 -10.87 -7.68 13.19
C ASN A 239 -10.97 -6.18 12.98
N ASN A 240 -10.09 -5.63 12.13
CA ASN A 240 -10.18 -4.27 11.64
C ASN A 240 -10.63 -4.28 10.19
N GLN A 241 -11.54 -3.39 9.87
CA GLN A 241 -12.12 -3.25 8.55
C GLN A 241 -11.96 -1.80 8.10
N TYR A 242 -11.66 -1.61 6.83
CA TYR A 242 -11.47 -0.29 6.23
C TYR A 242 -12.26 -0.22 4.94
N LEU A 243 -13.10 0.78 4.84
CA LEU A 243 -13.78 1.16 3.62
C LEU A 243 -13.16 2.46 3.12
N ASN A 244 -12.77 2.48 1.87
CA ASN A 244 -12.21 3.65 1.22
C ASN A 244 -12.89 3.89 -0.12
N PHE A 245 -13.11 5.16 -0.43
CA PHE A 245 -13.75 5.59 -1.66
C PHE A 245 -13.17 6.92 -2.10
N ALA A 246 -12.89 7.05 -3.41
CA ALA A 246 -12.43 8.30 -3.98
C ALA A 246 -12.96 8.50 -5.40
N ALA A 247 -13.18 9.75 -5.77
CA ALA A 247 -13.57 10.13 -7.12
C ALA A 247 -12.88 11.43 -7.55
N SER A 248 -12.64 11.56 -8.85
CA SER A 248 -12.08 12.77 -9.45
C SER A 248 -12.65 13.02 -10.83
N TYR A 249 -12.62 14.28 -11.23
CA TYR A 249 -12.93 14.69 -12.59
C TYR A 249 -11.89 15.68 -13.11
N ASP A 250 -11.32 15.40 -14.28
CA ASP A 250 -10.32 16.25 -14.91
C ASP A 250 -11.00 17.24 -15.87
N PHE A 251 -11.05 18.52 -15.51
CA PHE A 251 -11.59 19.60 -16.34
C PHE A 251 -10.54 20.14 -17.34
N GLY A 252 -9.32 19.58 -17.37
CA GLY A 252 -8.21 20.07 -18.18
C GLY A 252 -7.44 21.24 -17.53
N PHE A 253 -8.11 22.15 -16.84
CA PHE A 253 -7.49 23.25 -16.11
C PHE A 253 -7.41 23.03 -14.59
N THR A 254 -8.17 22.10 -14.06
CA THR A 254 -8.17 21.70 -12.64
C THR A 254 -8.71 20.29 -12.49
N LYS A 255 -8.29 19.57 -11.45
CA LYS A 255 -8.74 18.20 -11.15
C LYS A 255 -9.23 18.11 -9.71
N PRO A 256 -10.49 18.45 -9.43
CA PRO A 256 -11.07 18.20 -8.11
C PRO A 256 -11.11 16.72 -7.77
N VAL A 257 -10.89 16.44 -6.50
CA VAL A 257 -10.87 15.11 -5.92
C VAL A 257 -11.66 15.12 -4.62
N ILE A 258 -12.45 14.09 -4.40
CA ILE A 258 -13.08 13.78 -3.12
C ILE A 258 -12.63 12.40 -2.64
N GLN A 259 -12.32 12.27 -1.36
CA GLN A 259 -12.02 10.98 -0.72
C GLN A 259 -12.81 10.81 0.57
N PHE A 260 -13.14 9.56 0.87
CA PHE A 260 -13.77 9.18 2.11
C PHE A 260 -13.16 7.86 2.61
N THR A 261 -12.85 7.81 3.91
CA THR A 261 -12.34 6.60 4.57
C THR A 261 -13.07 6.38 5.88
N LYS A 262 -13.40 5.13 6.16
CA LYS A 262 -13.96 4.70 7.44
C LYS A 262 -13.23 3.47 7.92
N LYS A 263 -12.82 3.49 9.20
CA LYS A 263 -12.33 2.34 9.95
C LYS A 263 -13.40 1.89 10.95
N PHE A 264 -13.54 0.59 11.12
CA PHE A 264 -14.35 -0.02 12.18
C PHE A 264 -13.70 -1.31 12.67
N SER A 265 -13.73 -1.53 13.98
CA SER A 265 -13.15 -2.69 14.65
C SER A 265 -14.24 -3.56 15.26
N SER A 266 -13.97 -4.87 15.39
CA SER A 266 -14.83 -5.80 16.09
C SER A 266 -14.68 -5.74 17.62
N ASP A 267 -13.65 -5.08 18.14
CA ASP A 267 -13.41 -4.92 19.59
C ASP A 267 -13.76 -3.50 20.03
N GLU A 268 -14.91 -3.34 20.66
CA GLU A 268 -15.40 -2.04 21.11
C GLU A 268 -14.51 -1.37 22.18
N LYS A 269 -13.77 -2.14 22.98
CA LYS A 269 -12.88 -1.60 24.03
C LYS A 269 -11.52 -1.12 23.49
N LYS A 270 -11.13 -1.66 22.34
CA LYS A 270 -9.88 -1.33 21.64
C LYS A 270 -10.13 -0.59 20.33
N SER A 271 -11.38 -0.17 20.13
CA SER A 271 -11.84 0.48 18.91
C SER A 271 -11.31 1.90 18.86
N ASP A 272 -10.50 2.16 17.88
CA ASP A 272 -10.11 3.48 17.40
C ASP A 272 -10.84 3.77 16.08
N ASP A 273 -12.14 3.52 16.07
CA ASP A 273 -13.01 3.75 14.92
C ASP A 273 -13.00 5.22 14.54
N PHE A 274 -12.85 5.49 13.28
CA PHE A 274 -12.89 6.84 12.74
C PHE A 274 -13.50 6.87 11.34
N TRP A 275 -13.92 8.04 10.93
CA TRP A 275 -14.14 8.33 9.54
C TRP A 275 -13.46 9.65 9.16
N MET A 276 -13.14 9.78 7.89
CA MET A 276 -12.47 10.94 7.36
C MET A 276 -12.97 11.25 5.96
N ALA A 277 -13.08 12.52 5.67
CA ALA A 277 -13.37 13.02 4.33
C ALA A 277 -12.32 14.06 3.94
N GLN A 278 -11.92 14.03 2.68
CA GLN A 278 -11.02 15.02 2.07
C GLN A 278 -11.66 15.56 0.79
N LEU A 279 -11.45 16.83 0.57
CA LEU A 279 -11.72 17.51 -0.70
C LEU A 279 -10.48 18.29 -1.09
N GLY A 280 -10.09 18.21 -2.35
CA GLY A 280 -8.95 18.97 -2.83
C GLY A 280 -8.92 19.07 -4.33
N THR A 281 -7.93 19.81 -4.83
CA THR A 281 -7.70 19.96 -6.27
C THR A 281 -6.24 20.24 -6.56
N ALA A 282 -5.80 19.85 -7.75
CA ALA A 282 -4.53 20.22 -8.34
C ALA A 282 -4.80 21.04 -9.61
N THR A 283 -4.22 22.23 -9.70
CA THR A 283 -4.44 23.19 -10.79
C THR A 283 -3.11 23.62 -11.37
N PRO A 284 -2.83 23.38 -12.66
CA PRO A 284 -1.67 23.98 -13.34
C PRO A 284 -1.74 25.49 -13.32
N LEU A 285 -0.68 26.17 -12.86
CA LEU A 285 -0.64 27.62 -12.79
C LEU A 285 0.80 28.11 -12.91
N TRP A 286 1.07 29.07 -13.82
CA TRP A 286 2.37 29.74 -14.02
C TRP A 286 3.57 28.80 -14.18
N GLY A 287 3.40 27.70 -14.94
CA GLY A 287 4.45 26.71 -15.16
C GLY A 287 4.70 25.76 -13.99
N GLY A 288 3.91 25.87 -12.91
CA GLY A 288 3.88 24.98 -11.77
C GLY A 288 2.51 24.34 -11.56
N LYS A 289 2.31 23.78 -10.37
CA LYS A 289 1.05 23.18 -9.95
C LYS A 289 0.66 23.71 -8.58
N TRP A 290 -0.54 24.24 -8.46
CA TRP A 290 -1.15 24.61 -7.20
C TRP A 290 -1.98 23.43 -6.70
N MET A 291 -1.71 23.00 -5.50
CA MET A 291 -2.38 21.89 -4.84
C MET A 291 -3.01 22.40 -3.55
N VAL A 292 -4.30 22.19 -3.40
CA VAL A 292 -5.06 22.61 -2.22
C VAL A 292 -5.91 21.46 -1.77
N SER A 293 -5.86 21.14 -0.48
CA SER A 293 -6.74 20.15 0.12
C SER A 293 -7.19 20.58 1.51
N GLY A 294 -8.34 20.09 1.91
CA GLY A 294 -8.87 20.17 3.26
C GLY A 294 -9.44 18.84 3.66
N SER A 295 -9.18 18.45 4.89
CA SER A 295 -9.66 17.17 5.45
C SER A 295 -10.37 17.37 6.77
N TYR A 296 -11.31 16.50 7.04
CA TYR A 296 -11.99 16.39 8.33
C TYR A 296 -11.93 14.95 8.82
N LEU A 297 -11.42 14.76 10.03
CA LEU A 297 -11.34 13.48 10.71
C LEU A 297 -12.23 13.52 11.96
N LYS A 298 -13.12 12.54 12.10
CA LYS A 298 -13.87 12.32 13.34
C LYS A 298 -13.47 10.96 13.93
N ASN A 299 -12.90 11.01 15.14
CA ASN A 299 -12.64 9.81 15.93
C ASN A 299 -13.92 9.48 16.72
N GLN A 300 -14.44 8.26 16.57
CA GLN A 300 -15.67 7.80 17.23
C GLN A 300 -15.43 7.18 18.60
N THR A 301 -14.18 6.92 18.96
CA THR A 301 -13.81 6.30 20.24
C THR A 301 -13.99 7.27 21.41
N GLN A 302 -13.79 8.57 21.20
CA GLN A 302 -13.99 9.58 22.24
C GLN A 302 -15.48 9.77 22.61
N ASP A 303 -16.38 9.65 21.63
CA ASP A 303 -17.81 9.82 21.85
C ASP A 303 -18.43 8.70 22.74
N LYS A 304 -17.76 7.54 22.88
CA LYS A 304 -18.21 6.40 23.70
C LYS A 304 -17.69 6.45 25.15
N ALA A 305 -16.63 7.20 25.41
CA ALA A 305 -16.06 7.36 26.75
C ALA A 305 -16.85 8.37 27.62
N ASP A 306 -17.63 9.25 26.97
CA ASP A 306 -18.42 10.31 27.60
C ASP A 306 -19.91 9.95 27.72
N ALA A 307 -20.34 8.73 27.34
CA ALA A 307 -21.68 8.20 27.45
C ALA A 307 -21.73 7.06 28.47
#